data_91dcb8ee3073de56b6ce44602c2dc46e
#
_entry.id   91dcb8ee3073de56b6ce44602c2dc46e
#
_cell.length_a   1.000
_cell.length_b   1.000
_cell.length_c   1.000
_cell.angle_alpha   90.00
_cell.angle_beta   90.00
_cell.angle_gamma   90.00
#
_symmetry.space_group_name_H-M   'P 1'
#
loop_
_entity.id
_entity.type
_entity.pdbx_description
1 polymer ?
#
loop_
_entity_poly.entity_id
_entity_poly.type
_entity_poly.pdbx_seq_one_letter_code
_entity_poly.pdbx_strand_id
1 'polypeptide(L)'
;MKDHLFKSILKTGTLLGGLALGAVSWYTLREYRPQKVTPLPAPKDGQTLSLKDSFRLLTWNIGFAGFDKTMDFFMDGGKMVRPRNREQVIKNMNGIKKVLDTQKAEVYFLQEVDLDSSRSYRIDQHRYFEKALGIPGIFAWNYKCDFIPYPLPPLGKMSSGLSTFTGLKVRSARRLSLPESFSWPVKTCNLKRCILETRISIKGSSRELVLFNFHLEAYDKGEGKLAQSRLLAKILSREYEKGNYVIAGGDFNQIIKGEEKYPLHKSKNWTPGLLEKEFLPPHFSIAADDTFPTCRLLDQPYDGSAEKGRVYVLDGFLVSDNLKISRVSVVNTDFAYTDHQPVMLEVRFL
;
A
#
# COMPACT_ATOMS: atom_id res chain seq x y z
N MET A 1 3.89 -37.13 46.47
CA MET A 1 3.01 -36.09 45.84
C MET A 1 3.81 -34.94 45.21
N LYS A 2 4.78 -34.35 45.90
CA LYS A 2 5.62 -33.24 45.36
C LYS A 2 6.44 -33.67 44.14
N ASP A 3 7.05 -34.85 44.10
CA ASP A 3 7.87 -35.32 42.98
C ASP A 3 7.05 -35.59 41.69
N HIS A 4 5.82 -36.08 41.84
CA HIS A 4 4.93 -36.27 40.68
C HIS A 4 4.49 -34.93 40.06
N LEU A 5 4.19 -33.94 40.90
CA LEU A 5 3.82 -32.63 40.46
C LEU A 5 4.99 -31.93 39.72
N PHE A 6 6.20 -32.01 40.32
CA PHE A 6 7.40 -31.45 39.68
C PHE A 6 7.71 -32.09 38.31
N LYS A 7 7.67 -33.42 38.22
CA LYS A 7 7.87 -34.15 36.96
C LYS A 7 6.80 -33.82 35.92
N SER A 8 5.55 -33.62 36.34
CA SER A 8 4.46 -33.21 35.43
C SER A 8 4.68 -31.78 34.92
N ILE A 9 5.04 -30.85 35.77
CA ILE A 9 5.35 -29.45 35.37
C ILE A 9 6.53 -29.40 34.40
N LEU A 10 7.60 -30.19 34.68
CA LEU A 10 8.76 -30.26 33.80
C LEU A 10 8.40 -30.84 32.43
N LYS A 11 7.64 -31.93 32.38
CA LYS A 11 7.16 -32.51 31.10
C LYS A 11 6.30 -31.53 30.31
N THR A 12 5.35 -30.84 30.96
CA THR A 12 4.50 -29.85 30.32
C THR A 12 5.33 -28.67 29.80
N GLY A 13 6.29 -28.16 30.58
CA GLY A 13 7.21 -27.11 30.18
C GLY A 13 8.06 -27.53 28.97
N THR A 14 8.61 -28.75 28.96
CA THR A 14 9.39 -29.26 27.83
C THR A 14 8.53 -29.40 26.55
N LEU A 15 7.30 -29.89 26.68
CA LEU A 15 6.36 -29.99 25.55
C LEU A 15 6.00 -28.63 24.99
N LEU A 16 5.63 -27.65 25.82
CA LEU A 16 5.32 -26.31 25.40
C LEU A 16 6.52 -25.61 24.75
N GLY A 17 7.72 -25.79 25.33
CA GLY A 17 8.97 -25.29 24.75
C GLY A 17 9.25 -25.90 23.37
N GLY A 18 9.06 -27.21 23.23
CA GLY A 18 9.20 -27.92 21.94
C GLY A 18 8.22 -27.42 20.89
N LEU A 19 6.95 -27.21 21.26
CA LEU A 19 5.93 -26.66 20.36
C LEU A 19 6.26 -25.21 19.92
N ALA A 20 6.70 -24.37 20.85
CA ALA A 20 7.09 -23.01 20.56
C ALA A 20 8.30 -22.96 19.61
N LEU A 21 9.34 -23.75 19.86
CA LEU A 21 10.50 -23.89 18.97
C LEU A 21 10.10 -24.41 17.59
N GLY A 22 9.23 -25.41 17.53
CA GLY A 22 8.68 -25.95 16.29
C GLY A 22 7.94 -24.87 15.47
N ALA A 23 7.10 -24.09 16.14
CA ALA A 23 6.36 -22.98 15.49
C ALA A 23 7.31 -21.90 14.95
N VAL A 24 8.26 -21.42 15.76
CA VAL A 24 9.24 -20.42 15.34
C VAL A 24 10.11 -20.94 14.19
N SER A 25 10.54 -22.21 14.24
CA SER A 25 11.29 -22.84 13.15
C SER A 25 10.47 -22.90 11.86
N TRP A 26 9.21 -23.31 11.96
CA TRP A 26 8.29 -23.36 10.81
C TRP A 26 8.14 -21.97 10.15
N TYR A 27 7.85 -20.92 10.93
CA TYR A 27 7.76 -19.55 10.41
C TYR A 27 9.07 -19.08 9.80
N THR A 28 10.20 -19.39 10.40
CA THR A 28 11.53 -19.01 9.91
C THR A 28 11.85 -19.67 8.56
N LEU A 29 11.49 -20.95 8.40
CA LEU A 29 11.71 -21.70 7.16
C LEU A 29 10.74 -21.27 6.05
N ARG A 30 9.53 -20.86 6.42
CA ARG A 30 8.48 -20.45 5.47
C ARG A 30 8.44 -18.94 5.22
N GLU A 31 9.36 -18.17 5.84
CA GLU A 31 9.44 -16.74 5.67
C GLU A 31 9.58 -16.35 4.19
N TYR A 32 8.73 -15.45 3.72
CA TYR A 32 8.89 -14.81 2.41
C TYR A 32 10.11 -13.87 2.43
N ARG A 33 11.16 -14.23 1.68
CA ARG A 33 12.43 -13.49 1.60
C ARG A 33 12.67 -13.01 0.17
N PRO A 34 12.05 -11.90 -0.26
CA PRO A 34 12.25 -11.39 -1.61
C PRO A 34 13.67 -10.85 -1.80
N GLN A 35 14.18 -10.92 -3.02
CA GLN A 35 15.43 -10.26 -3.40
C GLN A 35 15.28 -8.74 -3.31
N LYS A 36 16.43 -8.02 -3.16
CA LYS A 36 16.43 -6.54 -3.14
C LYS A 36 15.78 -5.94 -4.38
N VAL A 37 16.03 -6.55 -5.55
CA VAL A 37 15.42 -6.21 -6.83
C VAL A 37 14.93 -7.50 -7.47
N THR A 38 13.64 -7.55 -7.79
CA THR A 38 13.01 -8.69 -8.47
C THR A 38 12.38 -8.20 -9.78
N PRO A 39 12.83 -8.68 -10.96
CA PRO A 39 12.13 -8.42 -12.21
C PRO A 39 10.70 -8.97 -12.16
N LEU A 40 9.76 -8.22 -12.73
CA LEU A 40 8.35 -8.61 -12.79
C LEU A 40 7.93 -8.78 -14.26
N PRO A 41 6.99 -9.68 -14.55
CA PRO A 41 6.33 -9.73 -15.85
C PRO A 41 5.70 -8.38 -16.16
N ALA A 42 5.91 -7.88 -17.36
CA ALA A 42 5.38 -6.60 -17.80
C ALA A 42 4.70 -6.75 -19.17
N PRO A 43 3.52 -6.16 -19.38
CA PRO A 43 2.86 -6.15 -20.68
C PRO A 43 3.70 -5.34 -21.67
N LYS A 44 4.01 -5.94 -22.82
CA LYS A 44 4.83 -5.29 -23.86
C LYS A 44 3.99 -4.56 -24.90
N ASP A 45 2.73 -4.92 -24.99
CA ASP A 45 1.76 -4.29 -25.87
C ASP A 45 1.06 -3.14 -25.16
N GLY A 46 0.75 -2.07 -25.89
CA GLY A 46 0.08 -0.92 -25.32
C GLY A 46 0.33 0.38 -26.09
N GLN A 47 -0.36 1.41 -25.67
CA GLN A 47 -0.24 2.75 -26.25
C GLN A 47 1.12 3.36 -25.90
N THR A 48 1.77 3.98 -26.87
CA THR A 48 3.04 4.69 -26.65
C THR A 48 2.76 6.15 -26.35
N LEU A 49 3.29 6.66 -25.24
CA LEU A 49 3.25 8.09 -24.90
C LEU A 49 4.17 8.90 -25.80
N SER A 50 3.79 10.15 -26.03
CA SER A 50 4.58 11.18 -26.71
C SER A 50 4.81 12.36 -25.74
N LEU A 51 5.88 13.13 -25.95
CA LEU A 51 6.17 14.33 -25.14
C LEU A 51 5.09 15.44 -25.24
N LYS A 52 4.18 15.33 -26.20
CA LYS A 52 3.05 16.27 -26.36
C LYS A 52 1.82 15.88 -25.56
N ASP A 53 1.81 14.67 -25.00
CA ASP A 53 0.64 14.14 -24.32
C ASP A 53 0.54 14.68 -22.90
N SER A 54 -0.69 14.88 -22.44
CA SER A 54 -1.05 14.92 -21.04
C SER A 54 -1.62 13.55 -20.64
N PHE A 55 -1.44 13.15 -19.41
CA PHE A 55 -1.95 11.86 -18.91
C PHE A 55 -2.30 11.96 -17.44
N ARG A 56 -3.17 11.04 -17.01
CA ARG A 56 -3.70 11.00 -15.65
C ARG A 56 -3.25 9.73 -14.94
N LEU A 57 -2.96 9.89 -13.66
CA LEU A 57 -2.69 8.80 -12.75
C LEU A 57 -3.69 8.84 -11.60
N LEU A 58 -4.10 7.68 -11.12
CA LEU A 58 -4.89 7.55 -9.90
C LEU A 58 -4.14 6.66 -8.93
N THR A 59 -3.97 7.10 -7.66
CA THR A 59 -3.52 6.25 -6.57
C THR A 59 -4.64 5.99 -5.59
N TRP A 60 -4.76 4.75 -5.10
CA TRP A 60 -5.76 4.36 -4.12
C TRP A 60 -5.33 3.15 -3.30
N ASN A 61 -5.21 3.32 -1.99
CA ASN A 61 -5.17 2.19 -1.07
C ASN A 61 -6.60 1.63 -0.97
N ILE A 62 -6.81 0.41 -1.48
CA ILE A 62 -8.14 -0.20 -1.53
C ILE A 62 -8.48 -1.01 -0.27
N GLY A 63 -7.60 -1.03 0.75
CA GLY A 63 -7.84 -1.73 2.01
C GLY A 63 -8.36 -3.16 1.80
N PHE A 64 -7.79 -3.92 0.84
CA PHE A 64 -8.29 -5.24 0.39
C PHE A 64 -9.83 -5.30 0.19
N ALA A 65 -10.47 -4.18 -0.14
CA ALA A 65 -11.92 -4.00 -0.23
C ALA A 65 -12.66 -4.44 1.05
N GLY A 66 -11.99 -4.29 2.20
CA GLY A 66 -12.46 -4.78 3.49
C GLY A 66 -12.90 -3.70 4.46
N PHE A 67 -12.51 -2.45 4.23
CA PHE A 67 -12.63 -1.37 5.20
C PHE A 67 -13.65 -0.29 4.80
N ASP A 68 -14.83 -0.69 4.33
CA ASP A 68 -15.90 0.28 4.11
C ASP A 68 -16.27 1.03 5.40
N LYS A 69 -17.07 2.08 5.28
CA LYS A 69 -17.42 2.97 6.40
C LYS A 69 -18.05 2.27 7.62
N THR A 70 -18.56 1.05 7.48
CA THR A 70 -19.15 0.29 8.59
C THR A 70 -18.13 -0.53 9.37
N MET A 71 -16.87 -0.56 8.92
CA MET A 71 -15.79 -1.36 9.50
C MET A 71 -14.92 -0.54 10.45
N ASP A 72 -14.43 -1.20 11.47
CA ASP A 72 -13.28 -0.82 12.29
C ASP A 72 -12.16 -1.88 12.16
N PHE A 73 -11.01 -1.66 12.78
CA PHE A 73 -9.90 -2.61 12.72
C PHE A 73 -9.17 -2.71 14.06
N PHE A 74 -8.89 -3.94 14.49
CA PHE A 74 -8.31 -4.22 15.81
C PHE A 74 -6.93 -3.59 16.02
N MET A 75 -6.12 -3.42 14.98
CA MET A 75 -4.80 -2.80 15.10
C MET A 75 -4.87 -1.30 15.37
N ASP A 76 -5.93 -0.64 14.95
CA ASP A 76 -6.14 0.80 15.16
C ASP A 76 -6.94 1.10 16.44
N GLY A 77 -7.37 0.06 17.16
CA GLY A 77 -8.16 0.18 18.39
C GLY A 77 -9.61 -0.25 18.25
N GLY A 78 -10.05 -0.65 17.07
CA GLY A 78 -11.34 -1.26 16.81
C GLY A 78 -11.41 -2.72 17.29
N LYS A 79 -12.42 -3.45 16.84
CA LYS A 79 -12.70 -4.83 17.25
C LYS A 79 -12.68 -5.82 16.10
N MET A 80 -12.95 -5.36 14.88
CA MET A 80 -13.06 -6.24 13.72
C MET A 80 -11.68 -6.65 13.21
N VAL A 81 -11.60 -7.88 12.69
CA VAL A 81 -10.37 -8.47 12.14
C VAL A 81 -10.41 -8.52 10.62
N ARG A 82 -11.60 -8.69 10.07
CA ARG A 82 -11.88 -8.84 8.64
C ARG A 82 -13.34 -8.49 8.33
N PRO A 83 -13.71 -8.25 7.06
CA PRO A 83 -15.10 -8.07 6.63
C PRO A 83 -16.00 -9.20 7.11
N ARG A 84 -17.27 -8.90 7.31
CA ARG A 84 -18.26 -9.83 7.88
C ARG A 84 -18.45 -11.09 7.03
N ASN A 85 -18.44 -10.91 5.70
CA ASN A 85 -18.64 -12.00 4.73
C ASN A 85 -18.00 -11.66 3.38
N ARG A 86 -18.00 -12.63 2.49
CA ARG A 86 -17.46 -12.53 1.13
C ARG A 86 -18.24 -11.52 0.27
N GLU A 87 -19.53 -11.43 0.48
CA GLU A 87 -20.46 -10.54 -0.25
C GLU A 87 -20.13 -9.08 0.00
N GLN A 88 -19.73 -8.71 1.22
CA GLN A 88 -19.28 -7.35 1.56
C GLN A 88 -18.03 -6.98 0.76
N VAL A 89 -17.04 -7.87 0.68
CA VAL A 89 -15.82 -7.64 -0.13
C VAL A 89 -16.18 -7.46 -1.61
N ILE A 90 -17.03 -8.31 -2.16
CA ILE A 90 -17.47 -8.20 -3.57
C ILE A 90 -18.22 -6.89 -3.81
N LYS A 91 -19.11 -6.50 -2.91
CA LYS A 91 -19.84 -5.21 -2.98
C LYS A 91 -18.86 -4.04 -3.03
N ASN A 92 -17.86 -4.04 -2.16
CA ASN A 92 -16.85 -2.98 -2.10
C ASN A 92 -15.98 -2.98 -3.38
N MET A 93 -15.55 -4.14 -3.86
CA MET A 93 -14.82 -4.26 -5.13
C MET A 93 -15.61 -3.69 -6.31
N ASN A 94 -16.92 -3.97 -6.40
CA ASN A 94 -17.78 -3.41 -7.42
C ASN A 94 -17.92 -1.89 -7.30
N GLY A 95 -17.96 -1.36 -6.08
CA GLY A 95 -17.95 0.08 -5.82
C GLY A 95 -16.64 0.75 -6.23
N ILE A 96 -15.50 0.14 -5.86
CA ILE A 96 -14.17 0.58 -6.28
C ILE A 96 -14.07 0.59 -7.81
N LYS A 97 -14.47 -0.51 -8.48
CA LYS A 97 -14.52 -0.58 -9.95
C LYS A 97 -15.28 0.60 -10.56
N LYS A 98 -16.47 0.88 -10.04
CA LYS A 98 -17.32 1.99 -10.54
C LYS A 98 -16.60 3.34 -10.46
N VAL A 99 -15.86 3.59 -9.38
CA VAL A 99 -15.05 4.80 -9.23
C VAL A 99 -13.92 4.83 -10.26
N LEU A 100 -13.15 3.73 -10.40
CA LEU A 100 -12.06 3.64 -11.37
C LEU A 100 -12.55 3.83 -12.82
N ASP A 101 -13.68 3.23 -13.19
CA ASP A 101 -14.31 3.39 -14.53
C ASP A 101 -14.72 4.85 -14.81
N THR A 102 -15.14 5.58 -13.77
CA THR A 102 -15.54 6.98 -13.90
C THR A 102 -14.35 7.91 -14.08
N GLN A 103 -13.23 7.64 -13.39
CA GLN A 103 -12.06 8.52 -13.39
C GLN A 103 -11.21 8.39 -14.66
N LYS A 104 -11.19 7.24 -15.32
CA LYS A 104 -10.52 6.99 -16.63
C LYS A 104 -9.07 7.47 -16.67
N ALA A 105 -8.23 7.02 -15.74
CA ALA A 105 -6.80 7.31 -15.75
C ALA A 105 -6.04 6.39 -16.73
N GLU A 106 -4.90 6.86 -17.25
CA GLU A 106 -3.98 6.06 -18.05
C GLU A 106 -3.17 5.08 -17.19
N VAL A 107 -3.03 5.40 -15.88
CA VAL A 107 -2.31 4.58 -14.89
C VAL A 107 -3.07 4.55 -13.58
N TYR A 108 -3.24 3.36 -13.02
CA TYR A 108 -3.82 3.15 -11.70
C TYR A 108 -2.79 2.50 -10.78
N PHE A 109 -2.50 3.13 -9.65
CA PHE A 109 -1.72 2.58 -8.54
C PHE A 109 -2.67 2.13 -7.45
N LEU A 110 -2.79 0.81 -7.24
CA LEU A 110 -3.60 0.28 -6.15
C LEU A 110 -2.68 -0.35 -5.10
N GLN A 111 -2.94 -0.03 -3.84
CA GLN A 111 -2.27 -0.61 -2.69
C GLN A 111 -3.24 -1.54 -1.94
N GLU A 112 -2.70 -2.43 -1.12
CA GLU A 112 -3.45 -3.46 -0.38
C GLU A 112 -4.33 -4.37 -1.25
N VAL A 113 -3.83 -4.74 -2.42
CA VAL A 113 -4.52 -5.66 -3.34
C VAL A 113 -4.24 -7.09 -2.92
N ASP A 114 -5.25 -7.82 -2.50
CA ASP A 114 -5.14 -9.23 -2.12
C ASP A 114 -5.24 -10.16 -3.34
N LEU A 115 -4.44 -11.27 -3.33
CA LEU A 115 -4.55 -12.36 -4.30
C LEU A 115 -5.28 -13.57 -3.70
N ASP A 116 -4.78 -14.06 -2.55
CA ASP A 116 -5.26 -15.27 -1.88
C ASP A 116 -5.10 -15.10 -0.37
N SER A 117 -5.72 -14.06 0.18
CA SER A 117 -5.71 -13.78 1.62
C SER A 117 -6.98 -14.28 2.29
N SER A 118 -6.85 -14.84 3.50
CA SER A 118 -8.01 -15.28 4.28
C SER A 118 -8.93 -14.11 4.64
N ARG A 119 -8.37 -12.91 4.91
CA ARG A 119 -9.12 -11.71 5.28
C ARG A 119 -10.08 -11.22 4.20
N SER A 120 -9.77 -11.48 2.93
CA SER A 120 -10.59 -11.13 1.76
C SER A 120 -11.25 -12.34 1.10
N TYR A 121 -11.45 -13.43 1.87
CA TYR A 121 -12.13 -14.65 1.41
C TYR A 121 -11.50 -15.28 0.17
N ARG A 122 -10.15 -15.18 0.04
CA ARG A 122 -9.34 -15.72 -1.06
C ARG A 122 -9.74 -15.22 -2.45
N ILE A 123 -10.27 -13.99 -2.52
CA ILE A 123 -10.60 -13.36 -3.79
C ILE A 123 -9.33 -12.79 -4.41
N ASP A 124 -9.03 -13.18 -5.64
CA ASP A 124 -7.97 -12.58 -6.44
C ASP A 124 -8.44 -11.21 -6.97
N GLN A 125 -8.13 -10.17 -6.21
CA GLN A 125 -8.53 -8.79 -6.51
C GLN A 125 -7.73 -8.22 -7.68
N HIS A 126 -6.43 -8.60 -7.82
CA HIS A 126 -5.63 -8.17 -8.95
C HIS A 126 -6.25 -8.60 -10.28
N ARG A 127 -6.56 -9.89 -10.42
CA ARG A 127 -7.21 -10.43 -11.60
C ARG A 127 -8.60 -9.86 -11.82
N TYR A 128 -9.33 -9.57 -10.74
CA TYR A 128 -10.64 -8.94 -10.83
C TYR A 128 -10.52 -7.54 -11.46
N PHE A 129 -9.62 -6.67 -10.95
CA PHE A 129 -9.47 -5.32 -11.49
C PHE A 129 -8.84 -5.31 -12.89
N GLU A 130 -7.92 -6.21 -13.20
CA GLU A 130 -7.38 -6.39 -14.55
C GLU A 130 -8.51 -6.63 -15.57
N LYS A 131 -9.41 -7.57 -15.28
CA LYS A 131 -10.59 -7.83 -16.10
C LYS A 131 -11.58 -6.66 -16.12
N ALA A 132 -11.80 -6.05 -14.99
CA ALA A 132 -12.77 -4.99 -14.82
C ALA A 132 -12.39 -3.71 -15.56
N LEU A 133 -11.10 -3.36 -15.57
CA LEU A 133 -10.55 -2.21 -16.28
C LEU A 133 -10.26 -2.50 -17.76
N GLY A 134 -10.16 -3.78 -18.13
CA GLY A 134 -9.80 -4.20 -19.49
C GLY A 134 -8.35 -3.83 -19.90
N ILE A 135 -7.49 -3.60 -18.92
CA ILE A 135 -6.06 -3.24 -19.11
C ILE A 135 -5.18 -4.16 -18.27
N PRO A 136 -3.96 -4.49 -18.75
CA PRO A 136 -3.08 -5.39 -18.02
C PRO A 136 -2.57 -4.79 -16.71
N GLY A 137 -2.32 -5.67 -15.75
CA GLY A 137 -1.81 -5.34 -14.43
C GLY A 137 -0.43 -5.92 -14.16
N ILE A 138 0.35 -5.23 -13.34
CA ILE A 138 1.64 -5.66 -12.80
C ILE A 138 1.51 -5.73 -11.29
N PHE A 139 1.90 -6.85 -10.70
CA PHE A 139 1.75 -7.09 -9.26
C PHE A 139 3.09 -7.29 -8.55
N ALA A 140 3.23 -6.69 -7.36
CA ALA A 140 4.36 -6.87 -6.46
C ALA A 140 3.91 -7.23 -5.04
N TRP A 141 4.35 -8.39 -4.50
CA TRP A 141 4.02 -8.76 -3.13
C TRP A 141 4.63 -7.82 -2.10
N ASN A 142 3.79 -7.27 -1.24
CA ASN A 142 4.16 -6.58 0.00
C ASN A 142 4.04 -7.50 1.22
N TYR A 143 3.10 -8.45 1.17
CA TYR A 143 2.78 -9.33 2.28
C TYR A 143 2.53 -10.74 1.78
N LYS A 144 3.32 -11.70 2.27
CA LYS A 144 3.11 -13.12 2.00
C LYS A 144 3.47 -13.91 3.25
N CYS A 145 2.48 -14.58 3.83
CA CYS A 145 2.62 -15.43 4.99
C CYS A 145 1.59 -16.57 4.92
N ASP A 146 2.00 -17.78 5.21
CA ASP A 146 1.12 -18.95 5.08
C ASP A 146 0.01 -18.96 6.12
N PHE A 147 0.28 -18.48 7.35
CA PHE A 147 -0.71 -18.39 8.41
C PHE A 147 -0.30 -17.43 9.52
N ILE A 148 -1.21 -16.54 9.91
CA ILE A 148 -1.06 -15.62 11.04
C ILE A 148 -2.10 -16.02 12.09
N PRO A 149 -1.67 -16.51 13.27
CA PRO A 149 -2.58 -17.07 14.28
C PRO A 149 -3.33 -16.03 15.11
N TYR A 150 -2.96 -14.76 15.01
CA TYR A 150 -3.49 -13.65 15.81
C TYR A 150 -4.18 -12.62 14.90
N PRO A 151 -5.22 -11.90 15.41
CA PRO A 151 -5.93 -12.13 16.68
C PRO A 151 -6.85 -13.35 16.65
N LEU A 152 -7.90 -13.39 17.46
CA LEU A 152 -8.97 -14.39 17.35
C LEU A 152 -10.25 -13.68 16.86
N PRO A 153 -10.84 -14.11 15.71
CA PRO A 153 -10.38 -15.19 14.82
C PRO A 153 -9.07 -14.83 14.11
N PRO A 154 -8.23 -15.82 13.69
CA PRO A 154 -6.93 -15.55 13.10
C PRO A 154 -7.02 -14.82 11.75
N LEU A 155 -6.03 -13.98 11.46
CA LEU A 155 -5.87 -13.37 10.12
C LEU A 155 -5.69 -14.42 9.03
N GLY A 156 -5.08 -15.57 9.38
CA GLY A 156 -4.88 -16.70 8.48
C GLY A 156 -3.82 -16.41 7.41
N LYS A 157 -4.03 -16.97 6.23
CA LYS A 157 -3.12 -16.77 5.09
C LYS A 157 -3.17 -15.34 4.57
N MET A 158 -2.00 -14.78 4.27
CA MET A 158 -1.83 -13.46 3.68
C MET A 158 -1.08 -13.55 2.36
N SER A 159 -1.63 -12.94 1.33
CA SER A 159 -1.03 -12.77 0.00
C SER A 159 -1.54 -11.46 -0.58
N SER A 160 -0.82 -10.38 -0.34
CA SER A 160 -1.24 -9.00 -0.63
C SER A 160 -0.09 -8.17 -1.20
N GLY A 161 -0.40 -7.13 -1.96
CA GLY A 161 0.64 -6.32 -2.56
C GLY A 161 0.18 -5.03 -3.21
N LEU A 162 1.03 -4.57 -4.12
CA LEU A 162 0.82 -3.40 -4.96
C LEU A 162 0.42 -3.86 -6.36
N SER A 163 -0.54 -3.17 -6.97
CA SER A 163 -0.89 -3.36 -8.38
C SER A 163 -0.76 -2.06 -9.15
N THR A 164 -0.10 -2.11 -10.30
CA THR A 164 -0.10 -1.02 -11.28
C THR A 164 -0.80 -1.50 -12.53
N PHE A 165 -1.91 -0.85 -12.89
CA PHE A 165 -2.65 -1.15 -14.12
C PHE A 165 -2.41 -0.04 -15.13
N THR A 166 -2.10 -0.38 -16.38
CA THR A 166 -1.91 0.60 -17.45
C THR A 166 -2.07 -0.01 -18.81
N GLY A 167 -2.72 0.73 -19.73
CA GLY A 167 -2.74 0.43 -21.15
C GLY A 167 -1.54 0.98 -21.93
N LEU A 168 -0.60 1.62 -21.24
CA LEU A 168 0.62 2.15 -21.85
C LEU A 168 1.64 1.03 -22.09
N LYS A 169 2.48 1.21 -23.12
CA LYS A 169 3.54 0.26 -23.44
C LYS A 169 4.63 0.26 -22.37
N VAL A 170 4.69 -0.81 -21.60
CA VAL A 170 5.66 -1.00 -20.52
C VAL A 170 6.95 -1.60 -21.07
N ARG A 171 8.07 -0.95 -20.85
CA ARG A 171 9.40 -1.47 -21.20
C ARG A 171 9.86 -2.53 -20.22
N SER A 172 9.72 -2.27 -18.92
CA SER A 172 10.09 -3.19 -17.84
C SER A 172 9.39 -2.83 -16.55
N ALA A 173 9.29 -3.81 -15.66
CA ALA A 173 8.80 -3.61 -14.29
C ALA A 173 9.66 -4.37 -13.29
N ARG A 174 9.79 -3.83 -12.09
CA ARG A 174 10.58 -4.42 -11.00
C ARG A 174 9.94 -4.17 -9.64
N ARG A 175 10.08 -5.13 -8.76
CA ARG A 175 9.85 -4.96 -7.33
C ARG A 175 11.16 -4.55 -6.67
N LEU A 176 11.16 -3.43 -5.97
CA LEU A 176 12.32 -2.93 -5.20
C LEU A 176 11.98 -3.10 -3.71
N SER A 177 12.75 -3.90 -2.97
CA SER A 177 12.53 -4.10 -1.53
C SER A 177 12.83 -2.84 -0.75
N LEU A 178 11.95 -2.47 0.17
CA LEU A 178 12.17 -1.44 1.17
C LEU A 178 12.82 -2.04 2.43
N PRO A 179 13.45 -1.22 3.30
CA PRO A 179 13.95 -1.67 4.59
C PRO A 179 12.86 -2.33 5.43
N GLU A 180 13.20 -3.45 6.09
CA GLU A 180 12.30 -4.15 7.00
C GLU A 180 12.23 -3.41 8.35
N SER A 181 11.02 -3.15 8.84
CA SER A 181 10.79 -2.41 10.10
C SER A 181 10.84 -3.29 11.34
N PHE A 182 10.80 -4.62 11.17
CA PHE A 182 10.69 -5.57 12.28
C PHE A 182 11.88 -6.53 12.31
N SER A 183 12.30 -6.90 13.54
CA SER A 183 13.34 -7.89 13.77
C SER A 183 12.74 -9.31 13.83
N TRP A 184 13.63 -10.33 13.74
CA TRP A 184 13.25 -11.71 14.04
C TRP A 184 12.85 -11.88 15.52
N PRO A 185 11.82 -12.68 15.86
CA PRO A 185 11.04 -13.54 14.96
C PRO A 185 9.84 -12.84 14.31
N VAL A 186 9.46 -11.63 14.72
CA VAL A 186 8.25 -10.92 14.26
C VAL A 186 8.25 -10.70 12.75
N LYS A 187 9.39 -10.42 12.15
CA LYS A 187 9.51 -10.20 10.70
C LYS A 187 9.11 -11.40 9.83
N THR A 188 9.10 -12.64 10.39
CA THR A 188 8.78 -13.86 9.64
C THR A 188 7.33 -13.89 9.16
N CYS A 189 6.43 -13.22 9.88
CA CYS A 189 5.00 -13.13 9.57
C CYS A 189 4.56 -11.69 9.24
N ASN A 190 5.50 -10.79 8.98
CA ASN A 190 5.19 -9.38 8.76
C ASN A 190 5.41 -8.95 7.31
N LEU A 191 4.99 -7.73 6.99
CA LEU A 191 5.10 -7.15 5.65
C LEU A 191 6.57 -7.08 5.22
N LYS A 192 6.79 -7.33 3.93
CA LYS A 192 8.03 -7.10 3.20
C LYS A 192 7.77 -5.99 2.20
N ARG A 193 7.64 -4.77 2.71
CA ARG A 193 7.28 -3.59 1.92
C ARG A 193 8.19 -3.41 0.72
N CYS A 194 7.64 -2.88 -0.36
CA CYS A 194 8.37 -2.65 -1.60
C CYS A 194 7.83 -1.43 -2.36
N ILE A 195 8.58 -1.06 -3.37
CA ILE A 195 8.14 -0.16 -4.43
C ILE A 195 7.95 -1.00 -5.70
N LEU A 196 6.84 -0.80 -6.39
CA LEU A 196 6.61 -1.34 -7.72
C LEU A 196 7.03 -0.29 -8.75
N GLU A 197 8.18 -0.49 -9.37
CA GLU A 197 8.70 0.33 -10.45
C GLU A 197 8.10 -0.15 -11.78
N THR A 198 7.61 0.78 -12.59
CA THR A 198 7.13 0.55 -13.95
C THR A 198 7.75 1.59 -14.89
N ARG A 199 8.42 1.14 -15.94
CA ARG A 199 9.09 1.99 -16.93
C ARG A 199 8.32 2.05 -18.23
N ILE A 200 7.96 3.25 -18.66
CA ILE A 200 7.19 3.53 -19.85
C ILE A 200 8.10 4.21 -20.88
N SER A 201 8.15 3.66 -22.09
CA SER A 201 8.88 4.27 -23.21
C SER A 201 8.12 5.46 -23.77
N ILE A 202 8.85 6.53 -24.12
CA ILE A 202 8.28 7.74 -24.73
C ILE A 202 8.72 7.80 -26.20
N LYS A 203 7.76 8.00 -27.11
CA LYS A 203 8.02 8.06 -28.56
C LYS A 203 8.95 9.23 -28.88
N GLY A 204 10.04 8.92 -29.59
CA GLY A 204 11.01 9.93 -30.02
C GLY A 204 11.93 10.44 -28.90
N SER A 205 11.99 9.77 -27.76
CA SER A 205 12.86 10.13 -26.63
C SER A 205 13.69 8.93 -26.18
N SER A 206 14.93 9.18 -25.78
CA SER A 206 15.75 8.22 -25.04
C SER A 206 15.43 8.20 -23.54
N ARG A 207 14.72 9.25 -23.05
CA ARG A 207 14.24 9.34 -21.66
C ARG A 207 12.99 8.48 -21.48
N GLU A 208 12.77 8.03 -20.26
CA GLU A 208 11.61 7.22 -19.89
C GLU A 208 10.71 7.97 -18.89
N LEU A 209 9.44 7.62 -18.85
CA LEU A 209 8.58 7.90 -17.72
C LEU A 209 8.72 6.74 -16.73
N VAL A 210 9.27 7.01 -15.55
CA VAL A 210 9.48 6.03 -14.51
C VAL A 210 8.46 6.24 -13.40
N LEU A 211 7.63 5.24 -13.20
CA LEU A 211 6.50 5.23 -12.28
C LEU A 211 6.80 4.35 -11.07
N PHE A 212 6.51 4.85 -9.88
CA PHE A 212 6.73 4.15 -8.62
C PHE A 212 5.44 4.11 -7.81
N ASN A 213 4.82 2.93 -7.71
CA ASN A 213 3.71 2.67 -6.79
C ASN A 213 4.30 2.17 -5.48
N PHE A 214 3.89 2.74 -4.35
CA PHE A 214 4.40 2.38 -3.03
C PHE A 214 3.31 2.41 -1.95
N HIS A 215 3.60 1.75 -0.85
CA HIS A 215 2.85 1.82 0.40
C HIS A 215 3.86 1.71 1.54
N LEU A 216 4.15 2.84 2.20
CA LEU A 216 5.18 2.93 3.24
C LEU A 216 4.71 2.35 4.57
N GLU A 217 5.63 2.23 5.54
CA GLU A 217 5.38 1.57 6.82
C GLU A 217 4.34 2.33 7.67
N ALA A 218 3.43 1.56 8.28
CA ALA A 218 2.36 2.08 9.12
C ALA A 218 2.65 1.95 10.63
N TYR A 219 3.12 0.78 11.08
CA TYR A 219 3.06 0.33 12.47
C TYR A 219 4.40 0.21 13.18
N ASP A 220 5.44 0.87 12.69
CA ASP A 220 6.73 0.90 13.38
C ASP A 220 6.83 2.08 14.38
N LYS A 221 7.97 2.15 15.08
CA LYS A 221 8.28 3.26 16.00
C LYS A 221 8.83 4.52 15.31
N GLY A 222 8.77 4.58 13.96
CA GLY A 222 9.24 5.71 13.14
C GLY A 222 10.55 5.45 12.39
N GLU A 223 11.43 4.60 12.89
CA GLU A 223 12.74 4.32 12.25
C GLU A 223 12.59 3.67 10.87
N GLY A 224 11.68 2.70 10.74
CA GLY A 224 11.39 2.04 9.48
C GLY A 224 10.74 2.97 8.47
N LYS A 225 9.78 3.81 8.89
CA LYS A 225 9.18 4.85 8.04
C LYS A 225 10.25 5.76 7.46
N LEU A 226 11.13 6.28 8.31
CA LEU A 226 12.20 7.19 7.92
C LEU A 226 13.19 6.50 6.95
N ALA A 227 13.60 5.26 7.25
CA ALA A 227 14.50 4.51 6.39
C ALA A 227 13.88 4.22 5.00
N GLN A 228 12.57 3.89 4.96
CA GLN A 228 11.85 3.66 3.72
C GLN A 228 11.70 4.95 2.91
N SER A 229 11.34 6.06 3.56
CA SER A 229 11.24 7.38 2.95
C SER A 229 12.57 7.83 2.34
N ARG A 230 13.67 7.71 3.08
CA ARG A 230 15.03 8.07 2.59
C ARG A 230 15.45 7.21 1.39
N LEU A 231 15.13 5.91 1.40
CA LEU A 231 15.44 5.06 0.25
C LEU A 231 14.61 5.44 -0.97
N LEU A 232 13.32 5.73 -0.79
CA LEU A 232 12.46 6.22 -1.87
C LEU A 232 13.05 7.51 -2.46
N ALA A 233 13.35 8.52 -1.65
CA ALA A 233 13.96 9.78 -2.10
C ALA A 233 15.24 9.55 -2.93
N LYS A 234 16.13 8.66 -2.46
CA LYS A 234 17.37 8.30 -3.17
C LYS A 234 17.10 7.62 -4.52
N ILE A 235 16.08 6.78 -4.61
CA ILE A 235 15.69 6.13 -5.88
C ILE A 235 15.17 7.18 -6.86
N LEU A 236 14.32 8.10 -6.41
CA LEU A 236 13.74 9.15 -7.23
C LEU A 236 14.83 10.08 -7.79
N SER A 237 15.75 10.57 -6.94
CA SER A 237 16.87 11.42 -7.36
C SER A 237 17.72 10.74 -8.43
N ARG A 238 18.07 9.46 -8.25
CA ARG A 238 18.86 8.70 -9.23
C ARG A 238 18.19 8.56 -10.59
N GLU A 239 16.87 8.42 -10.65
CA GLU A 239 16.15 8.35 -11.91
C GLU A 239 16.05 9.73 -12.57
N TYR A 240 15.86 10.78 -11.79
CA TYR A 240 15.90 12.16 -12.28
C TYR A 240 17.26 12.54 -12.85
N GLU A 241 18.35 12.21 -12.16
CA GLU A 241 19.74 12.45 -12.61
C GLU A 241 20.07 11.79 -13.96
N LYS A 242 19.36 10.70 -14.32
CA LYS A 242 19.45 10.07 -15.65
C LYS A 242 18.66 10.84 -16.72
N GLY A 243 17.98 11.93 -16.34
CA GLY A 243 17.14 12.74 -17.20
C GLY A 243 15.73 12.16 -17.40
N ASN A 244 15.34 11.12 -16.67
CA ASN A 244 14.01 10.53 -16.76
C ASN A 244 12.93 11.44 -16.16
N TYR A 245 11.70 11.25 -16.61
CA TYR A 245 10.50 11.82 -16.00
C TYR A 245 10.04 10.88 -14.89
N VAL A 246 9.81 11.41 -13.68
CA VAL A 246 9.61 10.54 -12.50
C VAL A 246 8.33 10.91 -11.76
N ILE A 247 7.49 9.91 -11.53
CA ILE A 247 6.30 10.04 -10.67
C ILE A 247 6.29 8.88 -9.67
N ALA A 248 6.19 9.20 -8.40
CA ALA A 248 5.93 8.22 -7.36
C ALA A 248 4.58 8.53 -6.69
N GLY A 249 3.74 7.53 -6.48
CA GLY A 249 2.43 7.72 -5.86
C GLY A 249 2.06 6.54 -4.97
N GLY A 250 1.26 6.81 -3.96
CA GLY A 250 0.82 5.78 -3.01
C GLY A 250 0.43 6.33 -1.67
N ASP A 251 0.34 5.42 -0.72
CA ASP A 251 0.09 5.69 0.69
C ASP A 251 1.42 5.88 1.43
N PHE A 252 1.64 7.09 1.95
CA PHE A 252 2.84 7.43 2.70
C PHE A 252 2.78 6.95 4.16
N ASN A 253 1.59 6.65 4.69
CA ASN A 253 1.35 6.46 6.12
C ASN A 253 1.92 7.59 7.00
N GLN A 254 2.06 8.75 6.40
CA GLN A 254 2.53 10.00 7.00
C GLN A 254 1.68 11.14 6.47
N ILE A 255 1.37 12.12 7.31
CA ILE A 255 0.63 13.32 6.89
C ILE A 255 1.52 14.10 5.94
N ILE A 256 1.03 14.33 4.72
CA ILE A 256 1.74 15.03 3.65
C ILE A 256 1.16 16.41 3.37
N LYS A 257 -0.05 16.69 3.87
CA LYS A 257 -0.77 17.95 3.72
C LYS A 257 -1.97 18.02 4.68
N GLY A 258 -2.51 19.22 4.89
CA GLY A 258 -3.79 19.41 5.58
C GLY A 258 -3.73 19.31 7.10
N GLU A 259 -2.57 19.44 7.74
CA GLU A 259 -2.40 19.34 9.21
C GLU A 259 -3.28 20.34 9.98
N GLU A 260 -3.48 21.56 9.46
CA GLU A 260 -4.35 22.57 10.09
C GLU A 260 -5.83 22.19 9.99
N LYS A 261 -6.22 21.60 8.87
CA LYS A 261 -7.61 21.22 8.58
C LYS A 261 -8.00 19.91 9.25
N TYR A 262 -7.07 18.99 9.33
CA TYR A 262 -7.24 17.65 9.89
C TYR A 262 -6.22 17.43 11.00
N PRO A 263 -6.47 17.96 12.22
CA PRO A 263 -5.50 17.91 13.30
C PRO A 263 -5.25 16.48 13.76
N LEU A 264 -4.00 16.22 14.15
CA LEU A 264 -3.55 14.92 14.59
C LEU A 264 -4.30 14.45 15.83
N HIS A 265 -5.02 13.34 15.72
CA HIS A 265 -5.61 12.64 16.86
C HIS A 265 -4.59 11.66 17.43
N LYS A 266 -4.25 11.82 18.70
CA LYS A 266 -3.37 10.87 19.41
C LYS A 266 -4.15 9.60 19.76
N SER A 267 -4.14 8.62 18.88
CA SER A 267 -4.62 7.28 19.19
C SER A 267 -3.57 6.51 20.03
N LYS A 268 -4.04 5.61 20.89
CA LYS A 268 -3.15 4.72 21.67
C LYS A 268 -2.51 3.63 20.81
N ASN A 269 -3.16 3.24 19.70
CA ASN A 269 -2.78 2.08 18.90
C ASN A 269 -2.04 2.47 17.62
N TRP A 270 -2.59 3.41 16.86
CA TRP A 270 -1.98 3.89 15.63
C TRP A 270 -2.17 5.40 15.47
N THR A 271 -1.14 6.06 14.99
CA THR A 271 -1.14 7.48 14.67
C THR A 271 -0.24 7.67 13.44
N PRO A 272 -0.67 8.40 12.40
CA PRO A 272 0.19 8.66 11.25
C PRO A 272 1.42 9.47 11.66
N GLY A 273 2.55 9.22 11.00
CA GLY A 273 3.72 10.08 11.12
C GLY A 273 3.49 11.43 10.45
N LEU A 274 4.40 12.37 10.68
CA LEU A 274 4.52 13.57 9.85
C LEU A 274 5.62 13.34 8.82
N LEU A 275 5.39 13.72 7.57
CA LEU A 275 6.44 13.65 6.56
C LEU A 275 7.47 14.76 6.83
N GLU A 276 8.70 14.36 7.10
CA GLU A 276 9.80 15.31 7.31
C GLU A 276 10.03 16.13 6.03
N LYS A 277 10.18 17.45 6.16
CA LYS A 277 10.40 18.33 4.99
C LYS A 277 11.69 17.99 4.23
N GLU A 278 12.70 17.54 4.97
CA GLU A 278 14.01 17.12 4.46
C GLU A 278 13.95 15.83 3.62
N PHE A 279 12.82 15.11 3.68
CA PHE A 279 12.58 13.93 2.86
C PHE A 279 12.45 14.27 1.37
N LEU A 280 11.89 15.43 1.03
CA LEU A 280 11.61 15.77 -0.36
C LEU A 280 12.92 15.96 -1.14
N PRO A 281 13.21 15.10 -2.14
CA PRO A 281 14.45 15.24 -2.89
C PRO A 281 14.42 16.52 -3.74
N PRO A 282 15.58 17.13 -4.02
CA PRO A 282 15.67 18.23 -4.97
C PRO A 282 14.98 17.90 -6.29
N HIS A 283 14.38 18.88 -6.93
CA HIS A 283 13.64 18.70 -8.20
C HIS A 283 12.33 17.92 -8.10
N PHE A 284 11.80 17.72 -6.89
CA PHE A 284 10.50 17.08 -6.70
C PHE A 284 9.55 17.97 -5.92
N SER A 285 8.28 17.83 -6.22
CA SER A 285 7.19 18.44 -5.47
C SER A 285 6.20 17.40 -5.00
N ILE A 286 5.53 17.65 -3.86
CA ILE A 286 4.39 16.86 -3.40
C ILE A 286 3.15 17.37 -4.11
N ALA A 287 2.47 16.48 -4.83
CA ALA A 287 1.15 16.71 -5.39
C ALA A 287 0.11 16.03 -4.50
N ALA A 288 -0.55 16.81 -3.66
CA ALA A 288 -1.59 16.39 -2.75
C ALA A 288 -2.70 17.44 -2.69
N ASP A 289 -3.92 16.99 -2.46
CA ASP A 289 -5.11 17.80 -2.26
C ASP A 289 -5.68 17.54 -0.87
N ASP A 290 -6.07 18.57 -0.15
CA ASP A 290 -6.68 18.52 1.17
C ASP A 290 -8.13 19.03 1.18
N THR A 291 -8.76 19.14 0.00
CA THR A 291 -10.20 19.45 -0.11
C THR A 291 -11.03 18.42 0.64
N PHE A 292 -10.66 17.16 0.53
CA PHE A 292 -11.18 16.04 1.31
C PHE A 292 -10.03 15.25 1.95
N PRO A 293 -10.25 14.57 3.10
CA PRO A 293 -9.25 13.67 3.66
C PRO A 293 -9.05 12.46 2.76
N THR A 294 -7.85 11.89 2.73
CA THR A 294 -7.59 10.69 1.94
C THR A 294 -7.64 9.41 2.75
N CYS A 295 -7.53 9.50 4.07
CA CYS A 295 -7.56 8.34 4.98
C CYS A 295 -8.39 8.66 6.22
N ARG A 296 -9.05 7.62 6.76
CA ARG A 296 -9.69 7.65 8.08
C ARG A 296 -9.07 6.66 9.04
N LEU A 297 -9.07 6.97 10.32
CA LEU A 297 -8.74 6.05 11.40
C LEU A 297 -9.80 4.93 11.50
N LEU A 298 -9.34 3.70 11.76
CA LEU A 298 -10.20 2.51 11.87
C LEU A 298 -10.48 2.09 13.32
N ASP A 299 -10.40 3.02 14.29
CA ASP A 299 -10.70 2.73 15.69
C ASP A 299 -12.21 2.57 15.97
N GLN A 300 -13.05 3.02 15.05
CA GLN A 300 -14.50 2.84 15.04
C GLN A 300 -15.05 2.95 13.60
N PRO A 301 -16.30 2.52 13.34
CA PRO A 301 -16.99 2.83 12.09
C PRO A 301 -17.04 4.33 11.81
N TYR A 302 -17.00 4.70 10.54
CA TYR A 302 -17.04 6.11 10.12
C TYR A 302 -18.45 6.68 10.23
N ASP A 303 -18.60 7.77 10.97
CA ASP A 303 -19.87 8.43 11.25
C ASP A 303 -20.17 9.65 10.34
N GLY A 304 -19.32 9.88 9.35
CA GLY A 304 -19.45 11.03 8.43
C GLY A 304 -18.83 12.32 8.96
N SER A 305 -18.27 12.35 10.18
CA SER A 305 -17.69 13.58 10.73
C SER A 305 -16.16 13.61 10.55
N ALA A 306 -15.69 14.56 9.75
CA ALA A 306 -14.27 14.89 9.64
C ALA A 306 -13.75 15.68 10.86
N GLU A 307 -14.66 16.27 11.64
CA GLU A 307 -14.35 17.25 12.69
C GLU A 307 -13.68 16.66 13.93
N LYS A 308 -13.71 15.33 14.10
CA LYS A 308 -13.20 14.67 15.31
C LYS A 308 -11.72 14.25 15.22
N GLY A 309 -10.94 14.79 14.28
CA GLY A 309 -9.51 14.50 14.17
C GLY A 309 -9.18 13.04 13.87
N ARG A 310 -10.05 12.34 13.12
CA ARG A 310 -9.91 10.91 12.77
C ARG A 310 -9.73 10.69 11.28
N VAL A 311 -9.37 11.75 10.58
CA VAL A 311 -9.14 11.73 9.14
C VAL A 311 -7.87 12.51 8.79
N TYR A 312 -7.17 12.09 7.76
CA TYR A 312 -5.87 12.62 7.40
C TYR A 312 -5.68 12.66 5.89
N VAL A 313 -4.65 13.38 5.43
CA VAL A 313 -4.18 13.32 4.05
C VAL A 313 -2.84 12.58 4.03
N LEU A 314 -2.89 11.30 3.65
CA LEU A 314 -1.76 10.37 3.64
C LEU A 314 -1.38 9.90 2.23
N ASP A 315 -2.26 10.14 1.25
CA ASP A 315 -2.11 9.66 -0.12
C ASP A 315 -1.85 10.81 -1.07
N GLY A 316 -0.97 10.59 -2.04
CA GLY A 316 -0.59 11.59 -3.02
C GLY A 316 0.57 11.14 -3.89
N PHE A 317 1.24 12.13 -4.51
CA PHE A 317 2.33 11.87 -5.45
C PHE A 317 3.55 12.74 -5.16
N LEU A 318 4.72 12.25 -5.56
CA LEU A 318 5.95 12.98 -5.75
C LEU A 318 6.20 13.09 -7.25
N VAL A 319 6.37 14.29 -7.75
CA VAL A 319 6.49 14.58 -9.19
C VAL A 319 7.76 15.36 -9.46
N SER A 320 8.56 14.91 -10.42
CA SER A 320 9.78 15.61 -10.83
C SER A 320 9.46 16.91 -11.61
N ASP A 321 10.30 17.92 -11.48
CA ASP A 321 10.07 19.27 -12.00
C ASP A 321 10.13 19.39 -13.53
N ASN A 322 10.59 18.33 -14.24
CA ASN A 322 10.50 18.20 -15.70
C ASN A 322 9.12 17.71 -16.19
N LEU A 323 8.16 17.60 -15.25
CA LEU A 323 6.73 17.40 -15.49
C LEU A 323 5.94 18.58 -14.93
N LYS A 324 4.96 19.07 -15.66
CA LYS A 324 4.03 20.08 -15.17
C LYS A 324 2.79 19.43 -14.59
N ILE A 325 2.53 19.64 -13.30
CA ILE A 325 1.27 19.29 -12.65
C ILE A 325 0.19 20.24 -13.17
N SER A 326 -0.83 19.69 -13.84
CA SER A 326 -2.00 20.44 -14.31
C SER A 326 -3.09 20.45 -13.26
N ARG A 327 -3.29 19.33 -12.55
CA ARG A 327 -4.29 19.17 -11.50
C ARG A 327 -3.92 18.05 -10.56
N VAL A 328 -4.25 18.22 -9.28
CA VAL A 328 -4.35 17.13 -8.29
C VAL A 328 -5.70 17.30 -7.57
N SER A 329 -6.40 16.17 -7.31
CA SER A 329 -7.68 16.23 -6.61
C SER A 329 -8.00 14.90 -5.92
N VAL A 330 -8.59 14.97 -4.74
CA VAL A 330 -9.19 13.80 -4.06
C VAL A 330 -10.56 13.51 -4.67
N VAL A 331 -10.82 12.24 -4.95
CA VAL A 331 -12.15 11.79 -5.39
C VAL A 331 -12.94 11.36 -4.15
N ASN A 332 -13.85 12.22 -3.71
CA ASN A 332 -14.64 11.94 -2.51
C ASN A 332 -15.58 10.75 -2.72
N THR A 333 -15.34 9.66 -2.02
CA THR A 333 -16.18 8.46 -1.98
C THR A 333 -16.92 8.32 -0.65
N ASP A 334 -16.75 9.26 0.29
CA ASP A 334 -17.29 9.18 1.66
C ASP A 334 -16.90 7.87 2.36
N PHE A 335 -15.69 7.38 2.07
CA PHE A 335 -15.18 6.09 2.59
C PHE A 335 -16.15 4.90 2.40
N ALA A 336 -16.96 4.95 1.34
CA ALA A 336 -18.03 3.99 1.11
C ALA A 336 -17.52 2.55 0.87
N TYR A 337 -16.28 2.38 0.41
CA TYR A 337 -15.75 1.08 -0.04
C TYR A 337 -14.43 0.68 0.61
N THR A 338 -13.69 1.64 1.16
CA THR A 338 -12.39 1.47 1.83
C THR A 338 -12.14 2.65 2.76
N ASP A 339 -11.17 2.53 3.63
CA ASP A 339 -10.72 3.55 4.59
C ASP A 339 -9.83 4.64 3.97
N HIS A 340 -9.52 4.53 2.67
CA HIS A 340 -8.84 5.58 1.91
C HIS A 340 -9.71 6.09 0.76
N GLN A 341 -9.38 7.28 0.27
CA GLN A 341 -10.00 7.91 -0.89
C GLN A 341 -8.98 8.06 -2.02
N PRO A 342 -9.39 7.85 -3.28
CA PRO A 342 -8.48 7.96 -4.40
C PRO A 342 -8.02 9.39 -4.65
N VAL A 343 -6.74 9.53 -5.02
CA VAL A 343 -6.16 10.80 -5.46
C VAL A 343 -5.83 10.72 -6.94
N MET A 344 -6.35 11.68 -7.69
CA MET A 344 -6.13 11.84 -9.12
C MET A 344 -5.05 12.90 -9.36
N LEU A 345 -4.11 12.60 -10.24
CA LEU A 345 -3.08 13.51 -10.73
C LEU A 345 -3.19 13.64 -12.25
N GLU A 346 -3.13 14.86 -12.77
CA GLU A 346 -3.00 15.15 -14.18
C GLU A 346 -1.71 15.90 -14.44
N VAL A 347 -0.90 15.42 -15.37
CA VAL A 347 0.42 15.95 -15.70
C VAL A 347 0.67 16.01 -17.19
N ARG A 348 1.62 16.86 -17.60
CA ARG A 348 2.19 16.88 -18.94
C ARG A 348 3.71 17.02 -18.89
N PHE A 349 4.37 16.57 -19.94
CA PHE A 349 5.82 16.78 -20.12
C PHE A 349 6.15 18.27 -20.31
N LEU A 350 7.33 18.70 -19.82
CA LEU A 350 7.92 20.01 -20.05
C LEU A 350 9.00 19.95 -21.11
#